data_40e02119e6aa2f322df547435dbd9e14
#
_entry.id   40e02119e6aa2f322df547435dbd9e14
#
_cell.length_a   1.000
_cell.length_b   1.000
_cell.length_c   1.000
_cell.angle_alpha   90.00
_cell.angle_beta   90.00
_cell.angle_gamma   90.00
#
_symmetry.space_group_name_H-M   'P 1'
#
loop_
_entity.id
_entity.type
_entity.pdbx_description
1 polymer ?
#
loop_
_entity_poly.entity_id
_entity_poly.type
_entity_poly.pdbx_seq_one_letter_code
_entity_poly.pdbx_strand_id
1 'polypeptide(L)'
;MLPAMQTRTATDTAWFTDARLGLFVHWGIYSLAARHEWVMTREKITNEDYRPYFDHFDPDLYDPRQWARDARAAGMQYAVITTKHHDGFCLFDSALTDYKATNTPGGRDLIRPFVEACRAEGLRVGFYYSLIDWHHPEFPVDGHHPRRDDLPFREAEAGRDMAKYRAYLHGQVRELLTNYGQVDVLWLDFSYSWRDWGWSKGKGADDWGAHELLEMVRDLQPNVLVNNRSEVRQDFFTPEQYQPRAWMHVDGAPVMWEACQTLNGSWGYDRDNLDWKSPGMLIRMLVDGVSKGGNLLLNVGPTARGEFDPRARATLAAVGSWMHHHARAVRGCTQAPADLPAPPDCRYTWNPKTGRLYVHLFAWPFRHLFLDGLAGKVAYAQFLHDGSEVRLGEYEEAGHYPTVRADAAVLAIPVQPPVGVEVPVIEVFVRR
;
A
#
# COMPACT_ATOMS: atom_id res chain seq x y z
N MET A 1 16.97 29.56 0.59
CA MET A 1 16.85 28.72 -0.63
C MET A 1 17.22 27.32 -0.21
N LEU A 2 16.25 26.44 -0.04
CA LEU A 2 16.52 25.02 0.19
C LEU A 2 17.16 24.44 -1.07
N PRO A 3 18.19 23.58 -0.98
CA PRO A 3 18.74 22.92 -2.14
C PRO A 3 17.63 22.13 -2.84
N ALA A 4 17.49 22.30 -4.13
CA ALA A 4 16.58 21.52 -4.94
C ALA A 4 16.99 20.06 -4.78
N MET A 5 16.09 19.25 -4.19
CA MET A 5 16.30 17.80 -4.14
C MET A 5 16.55 17.27 -5.56
N GLN A 6 17.54 16.41 -5.71
CA GLN A 6 17.78 15.72 -6.98
C GLN A 6 16.50 15.04 -7.42
N THR A 7 15.89 15.53 -8.50
CA THR A 7 14.75 14.86 -9.13
C THR A 7 15.24 13.49 -9.63
N ARG A 8 14.69 12.41 -9.08
CA ARG A 8 14.97 11.07 -9.56
C ARG A 8 14.61 10.93 -11.03
N THR A 9 15.41 10.19 -11.77
CA THR A 9 15.10 9.85 -13.16
C THR A 9 13.91 8.88 -13.21
N ALA A 10 13.14 8.92 -14.29
CA ALA A 10 12.03 7.95 -14.48
C ALA A 10 12.50 6.48 -14.41
N THR A 11 13.77 6.23 -14.68
CA THR A 11 14.40 4.91 -14.62
C THR A 11 14.50 4.38 -13.19
N ASP A 12 14.80 5.23 -12.21
CA ASP A 12 14.99 4.84 -10.80
C ASP A 12 13.68 4.43 -10.13
N THR A 13 12.55 4.88 -10.65
CA THR A 13 11.20 4.64 -10.10
C THR A 13 10.36 3.68 -10.94
N ALA A 14 10.84 3.29 -12.11
CA ALA A 14 10.09 2.50 -13.09
C ALA A 14 9.60 1.17 -12.53
N TRP A 15 10.41 0.50 -11.71
CA TRP A 15 10.01 -0.76 -11.08
C TRP A 15 8.75 -0.60 -10.22
N PHE A 16 8.63 0.52 -9.50
CA PHE A 16 7.51 0.77 -8.59
C PHE A 16 6.22 1.06 -9.37
N THR A 17 6.32 1.90 -10.41
CA THR A 17 5.18 2.20 -11.27
C THR A 17 4.80 1.02 -12.19
N ASP A 18 5.73 0.11 -12.48
CA ASP A 18 5.43 -1.14 -13.21
C ASP A 18 4.81 -2.21 -12.29
N ALA A 19 5.14 -2.23 -11.00
CA ALA A 19 4.68 -3.22 -10.03
C ALA A 19 3.18 -3.16 -9.75
N ARG A 20 2.64 -1.98 -9.49
CA ARG A 20 1.24 -1.64 -9.25
C ARG A 20 0.58 -2.26 -8.03
N LEU A 21 1.04 -3.40 -7.52
CA LEU A 21 0.46 -4.10 -6.37
C LEU A 21 1.55 -4.57 -5.41
N GLY A 22 1.40 -4.20 -4.13
CA GLY A 22 2.27 -4.59 -3.03
C GLY A 22 1.51 -5.15 -1.84
N LEU A 23 2.21 -5.91 -0.99
CA LEU A 23 1.73 -6.36 0.32
C LEU A 23 2.15 -5.36 1.39
N PHE A 24 1.24 -4.97 2.27
CA PHE A 24 1.54 -4.31 3.53
C PHE A 24 1.31 -5.30 4.67
N VAL A 25 2.22 -5.36 5.64
CA VAL A 25 2.09 -6.23 6.81
C VAL A 25 2.16 -5.36 8.06
N HIS A 26 1.04 -5.25 8.77
CA HIS A 26 1.00 -4.64 10.11
C HIS A 26 1.02 -5.72 11.17
N TRP A 27 2.17 -5.88 11.83
CA TRP A 27 2.38 -6.93 12.81
C TRP A 27 3.25 -6.45 13.97
N GLY A 28 2.93 -6.91 15.17
CA GLY A 28 3.62 -6.57 16.40
C GLY A 28 2.91 -7.16 17.62
N ILE A 29 3.30 -6.76 18.83
CA ILE A 29 2.70 -7.25 20.07
C ILE A 29 1.22 -6.88 20.22
N TYR A 30 0.74 -5.84 19.53
CA TYR A 30 -0.68 -5.50 19.45
C TYR A 30 -1.55 -6.61 18.83
N SER A 31 -0.95 -7.54 18.08
CA SER A 31 -1.67 -8.70 17.54
C SER A 31 -2.17 -9.66 18.63
N LEU A 32 -1.53 -9.65 19.83
CA LEU A 32 -2.04 -10.40 20.99
C LEU A 32 -3.37 -9.83 21.50
N ALA A 33 -3.52 -8.51 21.49
CA ALA A 33 -4.78 -7.88 21.85
C ALA A 33 -5.92 -8.25 20.88
N ALA A 34 -5.61 -8.52 19.61
CA ALA A 34 -6.54 -8.87 18.55
C ALA A 34 -7.70 -7.86 18.38
N ARG A 35 -7.44 -6.59 18.67
CA ARG A 35 -8.36 -5.45 18.60
C ARG A 35 -7.71 -4.25 17.91
N HIS A 36 -7.02 -4.50 16.79
CA HIS A 36 -6.21 -3.64 15.93
C HIS A 36 -4.95 -3.01 16.58
N GLU A 37 -4.14 -2.33 15.78
CA GLU A 37 -2.81 -1.78 16.13
C GLU A 37 -2.85 -0.54 17.04
N TRP A 38 -3.98 0.17 17.09
CA TRP A 38 -4.18 1.36 17.94
C TRP A 38 -4.74 1.03 19.33
N VAL A 39 -4.82 -0.25 19.71
CA VAL A 39 -5.42 -0.70 20.98
C VAL A 39 -4.83 0.04 22.19
N MET A 40 -3.52 0.24 22.23
CA MET A 40 -2.83 0.88 23.35
C MET A 40 -3.37 2.30 23.61
N THR A 41 -3.51 3.14 22.58
CA THR A 41 -4.01 4.51 22.75
C THR A 41 -5.53 4.59 22.82
N ARG A 42 -6.26 3.75 22.09
CA ARG A 42 -7.74 3.77 22.11
C ARG A 42 -8.29 3.33 23.46
N GLU A 43 -7.71 2.30 24.04
CA GLU A 43 -8.09 1.78 25.36
C GLU A 43 -7.32 2.44 26.51
N LYS A 44 -6.43 3.42 26.20
CA LYS A 44 -5.63 4.17 27.18
C LYS A 44 -4.80 3.25 28.11
N ILE A 45 -4.24 2.19 27.52
CA ILE A 45 -3.45 1.19 28.23
C ILE A 45 -2.09 1.80 28.59
N THR A 46 -1.70 1.69 29.86
CA THR A 46 -0.38 2.15 30.33
C THR A 46 0.74 1.22 29.81
N ASN A 47 2.00 1.65 29.89
CA ASN A 47 3.14 0.79 29.55
C ASN A 47 3.17 -0.47 30.43
N GLU A 48 2.81 -0.34 31.70
CA GLU A 48 2.74 -1.42 32.67
C GLU A 48 1.65 -2.43 32.30
N ASP A 49 0.46 -1.95 31.95
CA ASP A 49 -0.68 -2.79 31.56
C ASP A 49 -0.50 -3.38 30.14
N TYR A 50 0.33 -2.76 29.30
CA TYR A 50 0.67 -3.27 27.95
C TYR A 50 1.81 -4.30 28.00
N ARG A 51 2.58 -4.33 29.09
CA ARG A 51 3.73 -5.22 29.31
C ARG A 51 3.42 -6.71 29.12
N PRO A 52 2.26 -7.27 29.52
CA PRO A 52 1.90 -8.66 29.24
C PRO A 52 1.97 -9.06 27.77
N TYR A 53 1.69 -8.12 26.83
CA TYR A 53 1.82 -8.43 25.39
C TYR A 53 3.28 -8.63 24.97
N PHE A 54 4.21 -7.91 25.59
CA PHE A 54 5.64 -8.14 25.39
C PHE A 54 6.10 -9.47 26.02
N ASP A 55 5.68 -9.74 27.25
CA ASP A 55 6.11 -10.91 28.03
C ASP A 55 5.57 -12.24 27.46
N HIS A 56 4.52 -12.18 26.65
CA HIS A 56 3.88 -13.35 26.04
C HIS A 56 3.99 -13.38 24.50
N PHE A 57 4.74 -12.47 23.87
CA PHE A 57 4.91 -12.49 22.43
C PHE A 57 5.85 -13.60 21.99
N ASP A 58 5.25 -14.70 21.54
CA ASP A 58 5.96 -15.87 21.01
C ASP A 58 5.33 -16.26 19.65
N PRO A 59 5.83 -15.72 18.53
CA PRO A 59 5.29 -16.01 17.20
C PRO A 59 5.82 -17.36 16.68
N ASP A 60 5.43 -18.44 17.32
CA ASP A 60 5.89 -19.83 17.09
C ASP A 60 5.50 -20.39 15.70
N LEU A 61 4.46 -19.84 15.07
CA LEU A 61 4.00 -20.22 13.72
C LEU A 61 4.44 -19.24 12.62
N TYR A 62 5.32 -18.29 12.94
CA TYR A 62 5.82 -17.35 11.95
C TYR A 62 6.64 -18.05 10.86
N ASP A 63 6.07 -18.12 9.66
CA ASP A 63 6.73 -18.58 8.44
C ASP A 63 6.78 -17.45 7.39
N PRO A 64 7.85 -16.66 7.34
CA PRO A 64 7.99 -15.58 6.38
C PRO A 64 8.07 -16.06 4.92
N ARG A 65 8.49 -17.32 4.69
CA ARG A 65 8.50 -17.90 3.35
C ARG A 65 7.07 -18.14 2.87
N GLN A 66 6.18 -18.57 3.77
CA GLN A 66 4.75 -18.71 3.41
C GLN A 66 4.13 -17.35 3.10
N TRP A 67 4.44 -16.30 3.89
CA TRP A 67 3.97 -14.94 3.60
C TRP A 67 4.44 -14.44 2.22
N ALA A 68 5.72 -14.65 1.91
CA ALA A 68 6.28 -14.26 0.62
C ALA A 68 5.63 -15.02 -0.56
N ARG A 69 5.40 -16.35 -0.39
CA ARG A 69 4.69 -17.15 -1.40
C ARG A 69 3.24 -16.69 -1.58
N ASP A 70 2.51 -16.43 -0.49
CA ASP A 70 1.13 -15.93 -0.55
C ASP A 70 1.06 -14.58 -1.28
N ALA A 71 1.99 -13.65 -0.98
CA ALA A 71 2.11 -12.37 -1.67
C ALA A 71 2.42 -12.55 -3.17
N ARG A 72 3.39 -13.40 -3.49
CA ARG A 72 3.77 -13.67 -4.89
C ARG A 72 2.63 -14.30 -5.67
N ALA A 73 1.92 -15.26 -5.07
CA ALA A 73 0.75 -15.91 -5.65
C ALA A 73 -0.40 -14.92 -5.85
N ALA A 74 -0.59 -13.96 -4.95
CA ALA A 74 -1.54 -12.87 -5.11
C ALA A 74 -1.17 -11.86 -6.23
N GLY A 75 -0.01 -12.02 -6.86
CA GLY A 75 0.47 -11.16 -7.95
C GLY A 75 1.26 -9.95 -7.50
N MET A 76 1.56 -9.82 -6.21
CA MET A 76 2.32 -8.71 -5.63
C MET A 76 3.80 -8.74 -6.07
N GLN A 77 4.44 -7.57 -6.11
CA GLN A 77 5.82 -7.42 -6.58
C GLN A 77 6.77 -6.90 -5.49
N TYR A 78 6.23 -6.41 -4.39
CA TYR A 78 6.97 -5.91 -3.23
C TYR A 78 6.14 -6.13 -1.97
N ALA A 79 6.83 -6.12 -0.83
CA ALA A 79 6.20 -6.23 0.47
C ALA A 79 6.81 -5.23 1.45
N VAL A 80 5.97 -4.54 2.20
CA VAL A 80 6.36 -3.58 3.25
C VAL A 80 5.89 -4.13 4.59
N ILE A 81 6.78 -4.19 5.58
CA ILE A 81 6.45 -4.65 6.94
C ILE A 81 6.67 -3.55 7.97
N THR A 82 5.79 -3.48 8.98
CA THR A 82 6.01 -2.63 10.15
C THR A 82 7.22 -3.11 10.93
N THR A 83 8.35 -2.41 10.85
CA THR A 83 9.54 -2.72 11.66
C THR A 83 9.39 -2.23 13.09
N LYS A 84 8.74 -1.08 13.27
CA LYS A 84 8.28 -0.51 14.54
C LYS A 84 6.97 0.25 14.29
N HIS A 85 5.91 -0.04 15.04
CA HIS A 85 4.66 0.71 15.03
C HIS A 85 4.61 1.73 16.17
N HIS A 86 3.50 2.44 16.37
CA HIS A 86 3.35 3.54 17.34
C HIS A 86 3.53 3.12 18.80
N ASP A 87 3.33 1.85 19.13
CA ASP A 87 3.57 1.28 20.45
C ASP A 87 5.06 1.13 20.81
N GLY A 88 5.96 1.44 19.88
CA GLY A 88 7.40 1.45 20.07
C GLY A 88 8.09 0.09 20.02
N PHE A 89 7.33 -1.00 19.86
CA PHE A 89 7.90 -2.34 19.80
C PHE A 89 8.63 -2.60 18.48
N CYS A 90 9.91 -2.99 18.57
CA CYS A 90 10.74 -3.27 17.41
C CYS A 90 10.70 -4.75 17.05
N LEU A 91 10.30 -5.08 15.81
CA LEU A 91 10.38 -6.45 15.27
C LEU A 91 11.82 -6.85 14.91
N PHE A 92 12.74 -5.89 14.81
CA PHE A 92 14.16 -6.06 14.48
C PHE A 92 15.04 -5.97 15.73
N ASP A 93 16.26 -6.47 15.62
CA ASP A 93 17.26 -6.45 16.72
C ASP A 93 17.96 -5.08 16.79
N SER A 94 17.24 -4.08 17.31
CA SER A 94 17.83 -2.73 17.55
C SER A 94 18.81 -2.77 18.72
N ALA A 95 19.96 -2.12 18.57
CA ALA A 95 20.91 -1.90 19.66
C ALA A 95 20.51 -0.73 20.57
N LEU A 96 19.47 0.04 20.20
CA LEU A 96 19.08 1.29 20.86
C LEU A 96 17.95 1.11 21.87
N THR A 97 17.35 -0.07 21.95
CA THR A 97 16.26 -0.37 22.88
C THR A 97 16.23 -1.85 23.25
N ASP A 98 15.75 -2.13 24.47
CA ASP A 98 15.44 -3.48 24.94
C ASP A 98 13.98 -3.89 24.61
N TYR A 99 13.16 -2.96 24.12
CA TYR A 99 11.76 -3.20 23.74
C TYR A 99 11.67 -3.72 22.30
N LYS A 100 12.15 -4.95 22.12
CA LYS A 100 12.37 -5.58 20.82
C LYS A 100 12.09 -7.09 20.83
N ALA A 101 11.86 -7.67 19.67
CA ALA A 101 11.46 -9.07 19.49
C ALA A 101 12.50 -10.07 20.00
N THR A 102 13.79 -9.74 19.95
CA THR A 102 14.87 -10.60 20.47
C THR A 102 14.84 -10.76 21.98
N ASN A 103 14.15 -9.89 22.71
CA ASN A 103 14.00 -9.91 24.17
C ASN A 103 12.63 -10.47 24.63
N THR A 104 11.78 -10.92 23.72
CA THR A 104 10.53 -11.63 24.03
C THR A 104 10.75 -13.13 24.13
N PRO A 105 9.77 -13.95 24.57
CA PRO A 105 9.88 -15.41 24.53
C PRO A 105 10.24 -15.99 23.16
N GLY A 106 9.79 -15.36 22.08
CA GLY A 106 10.18 -15.74 20.72
C GLY A 106 11.66 -15.55 20.40
N GLY A 107 12.35 -14.67 21.10
CA GLY A 107 13.81 -14.53 21.21
C GLY A 107 14.58 -14.35 19.90
N ARG A 108 13.98 -13.76 18.83
CA ARG A 108 14.59 -13.69 17.50
C ARG A 108 14.26 -12.39 16.76
N ASP A 109 15.16 -11.99 15.87
CA ASP A 109 14.91 -10.95 14.89
C ASP A 109 13.86 -11.47 13.87
N LEU A 110 12.76 -10.75 13.71
CA LEU A 110 11.66 -11.13 12.82
C LEU A 110 11.78 -10.47 11.44
N ILE A 111 12.62 -9.45 11.31
CA ILE A 111 12.79 -8.70 10.05
C ILE A 111 13.78 -9.39 9.11
N ARG A 112 14.88 -9.93 9.63
CA ARG A 112 15.88 -10.63 8.80
C ARG A 112 15.29 -11.79 7.99
N PRO A 113 14.55 -12.75 8.60
CA PRO A 113 13.95 -13.85 7.84
C PRO A 113 12.86 -13.38 6.88
N PHE A 114 12.14 -12.28 7.18
CA PHE A 114 11.20 -11.66 6.23
C PHE A 114 11.91 -11.16 4.97
N VAL A 115 13.01 -10.42 5.14
CA VAL A 115 13.81 -9.90 4.03
C VAL A 115 14.34 -11.02 3.15
N GLU A 116 14.89 -12.07 3.77
CA GLU A 116 15.43 -13.23 3.06
C GLU A 116 14.34 -13.97 2.27
N ALA A 117 13.18 -14.17 2.88
CA ALA A 117 12.03 -14.82 2.24
C ALA A 117 11.49 -14.02 1.06
N CYS A 118 11.31 -12.70 1.22
CA CYS A 118 10.86 -11.84 0.14
C CYS A 118 11.82 -11.86 -1.06
N ARG A 119 13.12 -11.77 -0.80
CA ARG A 119 14.14 -11.83 -1.86
C ARG A 119 14.16 -13.18 -2.57
N ALA A 120 14.01 -14.28 -1.83
CA ALA A 120 13.96 -15.63 -2.39
C ALA A 120 12.78 -15.82 -3.35
N GLU A 121 11.65 -15.15 -3.08
CA GLU A 121 10.46 -15.16 -3.95
C GLU A 121 10.48 -14.03 -5.01
N GLY A 122 11.56 -13.27 -5.12
CA GLY A 122 11.71 -12.17 -6.08
C GLY A 122 10.84 -10.96 -5.77
N LEU A 123 10.43 -10.77 -4.52
CA LEU A 123 9.73 -9.58 -4.04
C LEU A 123 10.76 -8.53 -3.61
N ARG A 124 10.47 -7.27 -3.92
CA ARG A 124 11.21 -6.15 -3.36
C ARG A 124 10.79 -5.89 -1.92
N VAL A 125 11.71 -5.35 -1.12
CA VAL A 125 11.55 -5.21 0.33
C VAL A 125 11.35 -3.77 0.72
N GLY A 126 10.31 -3.52 1.53
CA GLY A 126 10.05 -2.23 2.14
C GLY A 126 9.93 -2.34 3.66
N PHE A 127 10.31 -1.27 4.35
CA PHE A 127 10.18 -1.10 5.78
C PHE A 127 9.26 0.07 6.10
N TYR A 128 8.23 -0.20 6.88
CA TYR A 128 7.46 0.84 7.55
C TYR A 128 8.13 1.16 8.89
N TYR A 129 8.22 2.44 9.20
CA TYR A 129 8.73 2.92 10.48
C TYR A 129 7.85 4.06 11.00
N SER A 130 7.31 3.90 12.21
CA SER A 130 6.55 4.93 12.91
C SER A 130 7.46 6.06 13.40
N LEU A 131 7.11 7.30 13.06
CA LEU A 131 7.79 8.49 13.57
C LEU A 131 7.44 8.79 15.04
N ILE A 132 6.28 8.32 15.50
CA ILE A 132 5.87 8.41 16.91
C ILE A 132 6.21 7.12 17.68
N ASP A 133 6.28 7.23 19.01
CA ASP A 133 6.61 6.12 19.90
C ASP A 133 6.03 6.37 21.29
N TRP A 134 4.94 5.69 21.60
CA TRP A 134 4.27 5.86 22.88
C TRP A 134 5.02 5.23 24.06
N HIS A 135 5.95 4.31 23.80
CA HIS A 135 6.75 3.65 24.83
C HIS A 135 8.01 4.42 25.18
N HIS A 136 8.60 5.15 24.23
CA HIS A 136 9.92 5.78 24.43
C HIS A 136 9.84 6.90 25.49
N PRO A 137 10.73 6.88 26.52
CA PRO A 137 10.65 7.82 27.64
C PRO A 137 10.86 9.28 27.27
N GLU A 138 11.53 9.56 26.16
CA GLU A 138 11.77 10.94 25.71
C GLU A 138 10.80 11.39 24.61
N PHE A 139 9.85 10.53 24.14
CA PHE A 139 8.81 10.97 23.22
C PHE A 139 7.78 11.80 23.98
N PRO A 140 7.61 13.11 23.65
CA PRO A 140 6.73 13.99 24.40
C PRO A 140 5.28 13.52 24.42
N VAL A 141 4.63 13.61 25.58
CA VAL A 141 3.22 13.26 25.73
C VAL A 141 2.35 14.27 24.99
N ASP A 142 1.51 13.79 24.10
CA ASP A 142 0.58 14.60 23.32
C ASP A 142 -0.82 13.96 23.24
N GLY A 143 -1.72 14.54 22.44
CA GLY A 143 -3.10 14.06 22.33
C GLY A 143 -3.29 12.70 21.68
N HIS A 144 -2.25 12.07 21.15
CA HIS A 144 -2.25 10.68 20.68
C HIS A 144 -1.67 9.69 21.69
N HIS A 145 -0.97 10.19 22.74
CA HIS A 145 -0.37 9.33 23.75
C HIS A 145 -1.46 8.57 24.55
N PRO A 146 -1.26 7.28 24.92
CA PRO A 146 -2.22 6.52 25.74
C PRO A 146 -2.64 7.23 27.03
N ARG A 147 -1.69 7.86 27.72
CA ARG A 147 -1.92 8.59 28.99
C ARG A 147 -2.22 10.09 28.81
N ARG A 148 -2.78 10.49 27.66
CA ARG A 148 -3.12 11.90 27.34
C ARG A 148 -4.09 12.57 28.30
N ASP A 149 -4.95 11.78 28.97
CA ASP A 149 -5.97 12.29 29.90
C ASP A 149 -5.51 12.20 31.37
N ASP A 150 -4.33 11.69 31.63
CA ASP A 150 -3.72 11.59 32.97
C ASP A 150 -2.91 12.86 33.26
N LEU A 151 -3.54 13.84 33.90
CA LEU A 151 -2.91 15.13 34.16
C LEU A 151 -1.66 15.02 35.04
N PRO A 152 -1.65 14.27 36.17
CA PRO A 152 -0.44 14.07 36.97
C PRO A 152 0.73 13.48 36.18
N PHE A 153 0.47 12.51 35.32
CA PHE A 153 1.47 11.92 34.42
C PHE A 153 2.01 12.95 33.43
N ARG A 154 1.13 13.71 32.78
CA ARG A 154 1.53 14.76 31.83
C ARG A 154 2.42 15.82 32.46
N GLU A 155 2.12 16.22 33.69
CA GLU A 155 2.91 17.20 34.42
C GLU A 155 4.28 16.64 34.83
N ALA A 156 4.32 15.38 35.28
CA ALA A 156 5.57 14.70 35.65
C ALA A 156 6.49 14.50 34.41
N GLU A 157 5.90 14.23 33.23
CA GLU A 157 6.60 13.92 31.99
C GLU A 157 6.80 15.14 31.05
N ALA A 158 6.49 16.35 31.54
CA ALA A 158 6.60 17.57 30.71
C ALA A 158 8.05 17.90 30.28
N GLY A 159 9.04 17.30 30.92
CA GLY A 159 10.47 17.48 30.66
C GLY A 159 11.06 16.54 29.59
N ARG A 160 10.25 15.72 28.92
CA ARG A 160 10.73 14.83 27.85
C ARG A 160 11.40 15.62 26.74
N ASP A 161 12.52 15.10 26.23
CA ASP A 161 13.42 15.78 25.31
C ASP A 161 13.29 15.22 23.88
N MET A 162 12.61 15.96 23.02
CA MET A 162 12.42 15.59 21.60
C MET A 162 13.75 15.43 20.85
N ALA A 163 14.83 16.12 21.25
CA ALA A 163 16.12 15.97 20.58
C ALA A 163 16.75 14.60 20.86
N LYS A 164 16.59 14.07 22.07
CA LYS A 164 17.03 12.70 22.40
C LYS A 164 16.19 11.66 21.65
N TYR A 165 14.86 11.86 21.61
CA TYR A 165 14.00 10.98 20.81
C TYR A 165 14.39 10.99 19.33
N ARG A 166 14.64 12.18 18.75
CA ARG A 166 15.10 12.33 17.36
C ARG A 166 16.39 11.54 17.09
N ALA A 167 17.37 11.61 17.99
CA ALA A 167 18.62 10.85 17.88
C ALA A 167 18.36 9.33 17.87
N TYR A 168 17.46 8.85 18.73
CA TYR A 168 17.01 7.45 18.74
C TYR A 168 16.33 7.05 17.43
N LEU A 169 15.38 7.85 16.94
CA LEU A 169 14.67 7.65 15.69
C LEU A 169 15.64 7.53 14.50
N HIS A 170 16.55 8.51 14.35
CA HIS A 170 17.56 8.48 13.29
C HIS A 170 18.48 7.28 13.40
N GLY A 171 18.87 6.91 14.62
CA GLY A 171 19.69 5.73 14.90
C GLY A 171 19.02 4.44 14.45
N GLN A 172 17.74 4.24 14.76
CA GLN A 172 16.99 3.05 14.35
C GLN A 172 16.77 2.97 12.83
N VAL A 173 16.45 4.09 12.17
CA VAL A 173 16.36 4.12 10.71
C VAL A 173 17.71 3.78 10.08
N ARG A 174 18.84 4.24 10.65
CA ARG A 174 20.19 3.86 10.23
C ARG A 174 20.41 2.36 10.35
N GLU A 175 20.05 1.75 11.50
CA GLU A 175 20.15 0.29 11.68
C GLU A 175 19.38 -0.48 10.61
N LEU A 176 18.15 -0.08 10.31
CA LEU A 176 17.31 -0.71 9.29
C LEU A 176 17.93 -0.62 7.89
N LEU A 177 18.55 0.50 7.55
CA LEU A 177 19.14 0.71 6.23
C LEU A 177 20.57 0.14 6.09
N THR A 178 21.21 -0.27 7.19
CA THR A 178 22.58 -0.83 7.16
C THR A 178 22.63 -2.34 7.42
N ASN A 179 21.71 -2.88 8.25
CA ASN A 179 21.82 -4.25 8.73
C ASN A 179 21.10 -5.30 7.88
N TYR A 180 20.20 -4.88 6.98
CA TYR A 180 19.32 -5.79 6.23
C TYR A 180 19.59 -5.80 4.72
N GLY A 181 20.70 -5.20 4.26
CA GLY A 181 21.06 -5.05 2.85
C GLY A 181 20.18 -4.04 2.14
N GLN A 182 19.95 -4.21 0.83
CA GLN A 182 19.17 -3.25 0.06
C GLN A 182 17.70 -3.21 0.52
N VAL A 183 17.21 -2.00 0.75
CA VAL A 183 15.80 -1.71 1.03
C VAL A 183 15.23 -0.93 -0.15
N ASP A 184 14.10 -1.39 -0.70
CA ASP A 184 13.53 -0.77 -1.89
C ASP A 184 12.54 0.35 -1.56
N VAL A 185 11.85 0.25 -0.41
CA VAL A 185 10.89 1.25 0.09
C VAL A 185 11.11 1.54 1.57
N LEU A 186 11.21 2.80 1.94
CA LEU A 186 11.11 3.28 3.32
C LEU A 186 9.78 4.03 3.48
N TRP A 187 8.90 3.45 4.25
CA TRP A 187 7.56 3.96 4.50
C TRP A 187 7.49 4.57 5.90
N LEU A 188 7.80 5.87 6.00
CA LEU A 188 7.69 6.64 7.25
C LEU A 188 6.22 6.90 7.56
N ASP A 189 5.85 6.98 8.84
CA ASP A 189 4.46 7.22 9.19
C ASP A 189 4.26 8.13 10.38
N PHE A 190 3.18 8.89 10.29
CA PHE A 190 2.52 9.64 11.33
C PHE A 190 3.13 11.01 11.66
N SER A 191 2.97 11.98 10.74
CA SER A 191 3.15 13.41 11.03
C SER A 191 1.79 14.12 11.13
N TYR A 192 1.70 15.09 12.01
CA TYR A 192 0.45 15.79 12.34
C TYR A 192 0.72 17.20 12.89
N SER A 193 1.59 17.97 12.23
CA SER A 193 2.00 19.32 12.67
C SER A 193 0.82 20.29 12.83
N TRP A 194 -0.28 20.06 12.06
CA TRP A 194 -1.51 20.86 12.12
C TRP A 194 -2.35 20.66 13.38
N ARG A 195 -2.06 19.63 14.20
CA ARG A 195 -2.83 19.35 15.42
C ARG A 195 -2.44 20.30 16.55
N ASP A 196 -3.46 20.81 17.23
CA ASP A 196 -3.31 21.64 18.42
C ASP A 196 -4.37 21.19 19.45
N TRP A 197 -3.90 20.71 20.58
CA TRP A 197 -4.78 20.32 21.71
C TRP A 197 -4.82 21.39 22.80
N GLY A 198 -4.24 22.57 22.56
CA GLY A 198 -4.11 23.65 23.53
C GLY A 198 -2.98 23.44 24.52
N TRP A 199 -2.88 22.26 25.11
CA TRP A 199 -1.83 21.89 26.07
C TRP A 199 -0.62 21.19 25.41
N SER A 200 -0.77 20.71 24.18
CA SER A 200 0.29 20.08 23.40
C SER A 200 0.08 20.40 21.91
N LYS A 201 1.16 20.47 21.16
CA LYS A 201 1.16 20.63 19.70
C LYS A 201 1.40 19.29 19.02
N GLY A 202 0.88 19.18 17.79
CA GLY A 202 1.27 18.09 16.88
C GLY A 202 2.75 18.14 16.54
N LYS A 203 3.20 17.12 15.83
CA LYS A 203 4.61 16.96 15.44
C LYS A 203 4.72 16.81 13.93
N GLY A 204 5.75 17.42 13.36
CA GLY A 204 6.00 17.45 11.92
C GLY A 204 7.47 17.41 11.57
N ALA A 205 7.80 17.86 10.36
CA ALA A 205 9.13 17.75 9.78
C ALA A 205 10.26 18.25 10.71
N ASP A 206 10.07 19.38 11.38
CA ASP A 206 11.07 19.96 12.27
C ASP A 206 11.28 19.12 13.52
N ASP A 207 10.21 18.54 14.08
CA ASP A 207 10.31 17.66 15.25
C ASP A 207 11.10 16.40 14.95
N TRP A 208 10.87 15.82 13.79
CA TRP A 208 11.58 14.62 13.34
C TRP A 208 13.01 14.88 12.89
N GLY A 209 13.39 16.15 12.64
CA GLY A 209 14.63 16.46 11.90
C GLY A 209 14.58 15.81 10.52
N ALA A 210 13.43 15.96 9.82
CA ALA A 210 13.13 15.17 8.64
C ALA A 210 14.12 15.43 7.50
N HIS A 211 14.68 16.62 7.38
CA HIS A 211 15.68 16.93 6.35
C HIS A 211 16.96 16.15 6.58
N GLU A 212 17.52 16.17 7.78
CA GLU A 212 18.73 15.44 8.17
C GLU A 212 18.51 13.92 8.10
N LEU A 213 17.31 13.46 8.51
CA LEU A 213 16.91 12.06 8.37
C LEU A 213 16.96 11.62 6.90
N LEU A 214 16.37 12.40 6.01
CA LEU A 214 16.27 12.08 4.59
C LEU A 214 17.63 12.18 3.88
N GLU A 215 18.49 13.12 4.25
CA GLU A 215 19.89 13.17 3.79
C GLU A 215 20.63 11.89 4.17
N MET A 216 20.55 11.49 5.45
CA MET A 216 21.13 10.22 5.92
C MET A 216 20.59 9.01 5.14
N VAL A 217 19.28 8.96 4.88
CA VAL A 217 18.66 7.88 4.10
C VAL A 217 19.24 7.82 2.69
N ARG A 218 19.42 8.97 2.03
CA ARG A 218 19.98 9.04 0.68
C ARG A 218 21.47 8.65 0.63
N ASP A 219 22.23 9.03 1.64
CA ASP A 219 23.65 8.67 1.77
C ASP A 219 23.83 7.16 1.94
N LEU A 220 22.98 6.54 2.76
CA LEU A 220 23.03 5.10 3.02
C LEU A 220 22.49 4.26 1.86
N GLN A 221 21.35 4.66 1.30
CA GLN A 221 20.68 3.94 0.22
C GLN A 221 20.07 4.92 -0.82
N PRO A 222 20.84 5.35 -1.82
CA PRO A 222 20.41 6.35 -2.79
C PRO A 222 19.14 5.97 -3.57
N ASN A 223 18.90 4.67 -3.75
CA ASN A 223 17.81 4.15 -4.58
C ASN A 223 16.54 3.77 -3.79
N VAL A 224 16.54 3.87 -2.44
CA VAL A 224 15.34 3.60 -1.65
C VAL A 224 14.23 4.61 -1.97
N LEU A 225 13.01 4.14 -2.23
CA LEU A 225 11.86 5.04 -2.40
C LEU A 225 11.32 5.42 -1.02
N VAL A 226 11.03 6.71 -0.82
CA VAL A 226 10.51 7.23 0.45
C VAL A 226 9.19 7.93 0.19
N ASN A 227 8.20 7.70 1.06
CA ASN A 227 6.92 8.38 1.00
C ASN A 227 6.98 9.83 1.54
N ASN A 228 5.87 10.54 1.45
CA ASN A 228 5.77 11.94 1.87
C ASN A 228 5.35 12.14 3.35
N ARG A 229 5.26 11.07 4.15
CA ARG A 229 4.65 11.12 5.49
C ARG A 229 5.49 11.80 6.58
N SER A 230 6.75 12.13 6.29
CA SER A 230 7.57 13.01 7.16
C SER A 230 7.26 14.51 7.01
N GLU A 231 6.23 14.87 6.24
CA GLU A 231 5.87 16.25 5.81
C GLU A 231 6.94 16.92 4.92
N VAL A 232 7.93 16.16 4.47
CA VAL A 232 8.88 16.57 3.41
C VAL A 232 8.56 15.81 2.15
N ARG A 233 8.32 16.52 1.04
CA ARG A 233 8.02 15.89 -0.25
C ARG A 233 9.16 14.98 -0.67
N GLN A 234 8.81 13.72 -0.95
CA GLN A 234 9.71 12.67 -1.41
C GLN A 234 9.19 12.02 -2.70
N ASP A 235 9.47 10.73 -2.89
CA ASP A 235 9.25 10.03 -4.14
C ASP A 235 7.77 9.80 -4.46
N PHE A 236 6.93 9.47 -3.47
CA PHE A 236 5.53 9.14 -3.69
C PHE A 236 4.60 9.57 -2.55
N PHE A 237 3.31 9.75 -2.89
CA PHE A 237 2.25 10.11 -1.96
C PHE A 237 1.43 8.88 -1.57
N THR A 238 0.85 8.90 -0.37
CA THR A 238 0.15 7.75 0.21
C THR A 238 -1.27 8.09 0.64
N PRO A 239 -2.26 8.14 -0.29
CA PRO A 239 -3.66 8.20 0.08
C PRO A 239 -4.04 6.96 0.89
N GLU A 240 -4.66 7.19 2.07
CA GLU A 240 -4.96 6.14 3.02
C GLU A 240 -6.46 5.91 3.15
N GLN A 241 -6.91 4.66 2.94
CA GLN A 241 -8.30 4.23 3.07
C GLN A 241 -9.29 4.99 2.16
N TYR A 242 -8.80 5.64 1.09
CA TYR A 242 -9.64 6.22 0.04
C TYR A 242 -9.00 6.03 -1.33
N GLN A 243 -9.83 6.17 -2.38
CA GLN A 243 -9.38 6.11 -3.77
C GLN A 243 -9.35 7.54 -4.35
N PRO A 244 -8.19 8.02 -4.85
CA PRO A 244 -8.12 9.28 -5.59
C PRO A 244 -9.10 9.29 -6.76
N ARG A 245 -9.79 10.42 -6.97
CA ARG A 245 -10.78 10.55 -8.05
C ARG A 245 -10.15 10.73 -9.43
N ALA A 246 -8.88 11.16 -9.46
CA ALA A 246 -8.07 11.37 -10.67
C ALA A 246 -6.61 11.10 -10.33
N TRP A 247 -5.70 11.17 -11.31
CA TRP A 247 -4.27 11.16 -11.05
C TRP A 247 -3.91 12.31 -10.10
N MET A 248 -3.17 12.01 -9.05
CA MET A 248 -2.77 13.04 -8.08
C MET A 248 -1.77 14.01 -8.71
N HIS A 249 -2.00 15.30 -8.48
CA HIS A 249 -1.12 16.38 -8.95
C HIS A 249 -0.68 17.24 -7.77
N VAL A 250 0.56 17.68 -7.80
CA VAL A 250 1.12 18.67 -6.89
C VAL A 250 1.81 19.73 -7.73
N ASP A 251 1.50 20.99 -7.48
CA ASP A 251 2.00 22.13 -8.28
C ASP A 251 1.73 21.97 -9.79
N GLY A 252 0.59 21.41 -10.14
CA GLY A 252 0.16 21.17 -11.53
C GLY A 252 0.83 19.97 -12.23
N ALA A 253 1.80 19.30 -11.61
CA ALA A 253 2.48 18.13 -12.16
C ALA A 253 1.93 16.82 -11.58
N PRO A 254 1.78 15.75 -12.39
CA PRO A 254 1.41 14.44 -11.87
C PRO A 254 2.50 13.89 -10.93
N VAL A 255 2.07 13.26 -9.85
CA VAL A 255 2.97 12.65 -8.87
C VAL A 255 2.74 11.14 -8.80
N MET A 256 3.78 10.39 -8.38
CA MET A 256 3.61 8.99 -8.03
C MET A 256 2.80 8.89 -6.74
N TRP A 257 1.94 7.90 -6.67
CA TRP A 257 1.14 7.63 -5.49
C TRP A 257 0.81 6.15 -5.31
N GLU A 258 0.60 5.78 -4.07
CA GLU A 258 0.28 4.43 -3.63
C GLU A 258 -0.86 4.50 -2.62
N ALA A 259 -2.05 4.02 -2.99
CA ALA A 259 -3.15 3.92 -2.03
C ALA A 259 -2.90 2.73 -1.10
N CYS A 260 -2.83 2.99 0.21
CA CYS A 260 -2.78 1.90 1.18
C CYS A 260 -4.20 1.59 1.69
N GLN A 261 -4.54 0.30 1.66
CA GLN A 261 -5.89 -0.20 1.93
C GLN A 261 -5.85 -1.44 2.83
N THR A 262 -6.76 -1.51 3.79
CA THR A 262 -6.97 -2.70 4.62
C THR A 262 -7.93 -3.68 3.96
N LEU A 263 -7.92 -4.92 4.42
CA LEU A 263 -8.93 -5.92 4.05
C LEU A 263 -10.27 -5.68 4.77
N ASN A 264 -10.23 -5.18 6.01
CA ASN A 264 -11.40 -5.11 6.89
C ASN A 264 -11.50 -3.82 7.73
N GLY A 265 -10.78 -2.76 7.37
CA GLY A 265 -10.76 -1.50 8.12
C GLY A 265 -9.72 -1.43 9.25
N SER A 266 -9.14 -2.55 9.67
CA SER A 266 -8.05 -2.62 10.66
C SER A 266 -6.70 -2.90 9.99
N TRP A 267 -5.63 -2.22 10.41
CA TRP A 267 -4.28 -2.50 9.92
C TRP A 267 -3.69 -3.73 10.61
N GLY A 268 -3.62 -3.73 11.94
CA GLY A 268 -3.24 -4.89 12.72
C GLY A 268 -4.35 -5.95 12.80
N TYR A 269 -4.01 -7.11 13.33
CA TYR A 269 -4.98 -8.18 13.53
C TYR A 269 -6.15 -7.74 14.41
N ASP A 270 -7.35 -7.90 13.89
CA ASP A 270 -8.61 -7.63 14.60
C ASP A 270 -9.55 -8.82 14.36
N ARG A 271 -9.62 -9.70 15.40
CA ARG A 271 -10.32 -10.97 15.32
C ARG A 271 -11.82 -10.81 15.09
N ASP A 272 -12.38 -9.80 15.73
CA ASP A 272 -13.83 -9.62 15.81
C ASP A 272 -14.37 -8.65 14.74
N ASN A 273 -13.49 -8.06 13.92
CA ASN A 273 -13.88 -7.22 12.81
C ASN A 273 -14.45 -8.06 11.64
N LEU A 274 -15.68 -7.74 11.23
CA LEU A 274 -16.40 -8.46 10.17
C LEU A 274 -16.54 -7.65 8.86
N ASP A 275 -16.00 -6.44 8.78
CA ASP A 275 -16.16 -5.51 7.65
C ASP A 275 -15.22 -5.84 6.48
N TRP A 276 -15.18 -7.09 6.07
CA TRP A 276 -14.28 -7.59 5.04
C TRP A 276 -14.69 -7.13 3.64
N LYS A 277 -13.75 -6.51 2.93
CA LYS A 277 -13.91 -6.20 1.52
C LYS A 277 -13.91 -7.48 0.68
N SER A 278 -14.82 -7.57 -0.29
CA SER A 278 -14.83 -8.71 -1.20
C SER A 278 -13.62 -8.66 -2.16
N PRO A 279 -13.16 -9.82 -2.68
CA PRO A 279 -12.11 -9.85 -3.71
C PRO A 279 -12.44 -8.98 -4.92
N GLY A 280 -13.68 -8.99 -5.41
CA GLY A 280 -14.12 -8.14 -6.52
C GLY A 280 -14.02 -6.65 -6.21
N MET A 281 -14.28 -6.23 -4.96
CA MET A 281 -14.08 -4.85 -4.53
C MET A 281 -12.59 -4.47 -4.57
N LEU A 282 -11.70 -5.32 -4.08
CA LEU A 282 -10.26 -5.08 -4.05
C LEU A 282 -9.66 -5.04 -5.46
N ILE A 283 -10.13 -5.92 -6.36
CA ILE A 283 -9.74 -5.91 -7.78
C ILE A 283 -10.16 -4.59 -8.44
N ARG A 284 -11.40 -4.12 -8.20
CA ARG A 284 -11.86 -2.81 -8.70
C ARG A 284 -11.00 -1.66 -8.16
N MET A 285 -10.62 -1.70 -6.88
CA MET A 285 -9.74 -0.69 -6.28
C MET A 285 -8.35 -0.69 -6.93
N LEU A 286 -7.77 -1.86 -7.19
CA LEU A 286 -6.50 -1.99 -7.91
C LEU A 286 -6.61 -1.40 -9.31
N VAL A 287 -7.59 -1.83 -10.09
CA VAL A 287 -7.81 -1.37 -11.47
C VAL A 287 -8.07 0.14 -11.52
N ASP A 288 -8.93 0.64 -10.63
CA ASP A 288 -9.23 2.07 -10.54
C ASP A 288 -7.98 2.89 -10.20
N GLY A 289 -7.13 2.41 -9.28
CA GLY A 289 -5.84 3.01 -8.96
C GLY A 289 -4.91 3.07 -10.18
N VAL A 290 -4.71 1.94 -10.86
CA VAL A 290 -3.83 1.85 -12.04
C VAL A 290 -4.34 2.74 -13.17
N SER A 291 -5.66 2.82 -13.39
CA SER A 291 -6.27 3.69 -14.41
C SER A 291 -6.01 5.18 -14.18
N LYS A 292 -5.49 5.54 -13.01
CA LYS A 292 -5.12 6.89 -12.57
C LYS A 292 -3.63 7.00 -12.19
N GLY A 293 -2.80 6.08 -12.69
CA GLY A 293 -1.36 6.10 -12.52
C GLY A 293 -0.84 5.66 -11.14
N GLY A 294 -1.71 5.12 -10.26
CA GLY A 294 -1.35 4.75 -8.89
C GLY A 294 -1.06 3.28 -8.67
N ASN A 295 -0.51 2.99 -7.49
CA ASN A 295 -0.32 1.66 -6.95
C ASN A 295 -1.36 1.35 -5.87
N LEU A 296 -1.55 0.07 -5.57
CA LEU A 296 -2.28 -0.42 -4.40
C LEU A 296 -1.33 -1.17 -3.48
N LEU A 297 -1.23 -0.74 -2.22
CA LEU A 297 -0.55 -1.44 -1.14
C LEU A 297 -1.64 -2.06 -0.24
N LEU A 298 -1.82 -3.39 -0.36
CA LEU A 298 -2.90 -4.10 0.31
C LEU A 298 -2.42 -4.73 1.61
N ASN A 299 -3.08 -4.39 2.71
CA ASN A 299 -2.65 -4.75 4.05
C ASN A 299 -3.19 -6.08 4.54
N VAL A 300 -2.33 -6.81 5.25
CA VAL A 300 -2.68 -7.97 6.08
C VAL A 300 -2.16 -7.73 7.50
N GLY A 301 -3.01 -8.03 8.50
CA GLY A 301 -2.63 -8.07 9.90
C GLY A 301 -2.49 -9.51 10.37
N PRO A 302 -1.26 -10.04 10.52
CA PRO A 302 -1.03 -11.40 11.02
C PRO A 302 -1.47 -11.57 12.47
N THR A 303 -1.84 -12.80 12.84
CA THR A 303 -2.13 -13.19 14.22
C THR A 303 -0.88 -13.04 15.10
N ALA A 304 -1.04 -13.08 16.42
CA ALA A 304 0.08 -13.04 17.36
C ALA A 304 1.08 -14.17 17.15
N ARG A 305 0.64 -15.34 16.69
CA ARG A 305 1.49 -16.49 16.38
C ARG A 305 2.21 -16.39 15.03
N GLY A 306 1.91 -15.36 14.21
CA GLY A 306 2.60 -15.08 12.96
C GLY A 306 1.96 -15.69 11.72
N GLU A 307 0.70 -16.09 11.77
CA GLU A 307 -0.03 -16.58 10.59
C GLU A 307 -0.95 -15.50 10.01
N PHE A 308 -1.13 -15.50 8.71
CA PHE A 308 -2.23 -14.74 8.11
C PHE A 308 -3.57 -15.37 8.48
N ASP A 309 -4.53 -14.54 8.88
CA ASP A 309 -5.92 -14.97 9.11
C ASP A 309 -6.42 -15.76 7.89
N PRO A 310 -7.12 -16.90 8.08
CA PRO A 310 -7.66 -17.69 6.97
C PRO A 310 -8.51 -16.89 5.99
N ARG A 311 -9.24 -15.86 6.47
CA ARG A 311 -10.04 -14.93 5.63
C ARG A 311 -9.13 -14.09 4.75
N ALA A 312 -8.02 -13.58 5.30
CA ALA A 312 -7.01 -12.84 4.55
C ALA A 312 -6.38 -13.71 3.46
N ARG A 313 -5.98 -14.95 3.80
CA ARG A 313 -5.41 -15.90 2.83
C ARG A 313 -6.38 -16.22 1.70
N ALA A 314 -7.65 -16.46 2.02
CA ALA A 314 -8.67 -16.72 1.02
C ALA A 314 -8.87 -15.52 0.08
N THR A 315 -8.85 -14.30 0.62
CA THR A 315 -8.95 -13.06 -0.15
C THR A 315 -7.73 -12.87 -1.07
N LEU A 316 -6.51 -13.07 -0.55
CA LEU A 316 -5.28 -13.01 -1.35
C LEU A 316 -5.28 -14.05 -2.46
N ALA A 317 -5.72 -15.28 -2.18
CA ALA A 317 -5.82 -16.33 -3.18
C ALA A 317 -6.81 -15.98 -4.29
N ALA A 318 -7.95 -15.38 -3.95
CA ALA A 318 -8.94 -14.94 -4.95
C ALA A 318 -8.40 -13.79 -5.82
N VAL A 319 -7.71 -12.79 -5.23
CA VAL A 319 -7.00 -11.75 -6.00
C VAL A 319 -5.94 -12.37 -6.89
N GLY A 320 -5.19 -13.36 -6.39
CA GLY A 320 -4.17 -14.09 -7.13
C GLY A 320 -4.73 -14.86 -8.32
N SER A 321 -5.87 -15.52 -8.17
CA SER A 321 -6.57 -16.18 -9.26
C SER A 321 -6.93 -15.20 -10.38
N TRP A 322 -7.40 -14.01 -10.05
CA TRP A 322 -7.65 -12.97 -11.02
C TRP A 322 -6.36 -12.46 -11.67
N MET A 323 -5.33 -12.18 -10.89
CA MET A 323 -4.03 -11.71 -11.37
C MET A 323 -3.33 -12.73 -12.27
N HIS A 324 -3.55 -14.04 -12.06
CA HIS A 324 -3.00 -15.08 -12.93
C HIS A 324 -3.37 -14.86 -14.41
N HIS A 325 -4.61 -14.49 -14.68
CA HIS A 325 -5.09 -14.24 -16.04
C HIS A 325 -4.91 -12.78 -16.49
N HIS A 326 -4.92 -11.81 -15.56
CA HIS A 326 -5.07 -10.40 -15.89
C HIS A 326 -3.85 -9.53 -15.56
N ALA A 327 -2.74 -10.10 -15.06
CA ALA A 327 -1.57 -9.33 -14.61
C ALA A 327 -1.03 -8.37 -15.69
N ARG A 328 -1.10 -8.71 -16.96
CA ARG A 328 -0.63 -7.85 -18.06
C ARG A 328 -1.49 -6.60 -18.28
N ALA A 329 -2.72 -6.58 -17.76
CA ALA A 329 -3.59 -5.42 -17.76
C ALA A 329 -3.33 -4.47 -16.56
N VAL A 330 -2.43 -4.87 -15.66
CA VAL A 330 -2.06 -4.15 -14.43
C VAL A 330 -0.59 -3.74 -14.47
N ARG A 331 0.31 -4.73 -14.59
CA ARG A 331 1.76 -4.49 -14.56
C ARG A 331 2.23 -3.71 -15.77
N GLY A 332 3.02 -2.67 -15.51
CA GLY A 332 3.50 -1.77 -16.56
C GLY A 332 2.41 -0.95 -17.25
N CYS A 333 1.18 -0.99 -16.71
CA CYS A 333 0.06 -0.20 -17.21
C CYS A 333 -0.09 1.10 -16.39
N THR A 334 -0.77 2.06 -16.99
CA THR A 334 -1.06 3.37 -16.42
C THR A 334 -2.39 3.89 -16.98
N GLN A 335 -2.70 5.16 -16.73
CA GLN A 335 -3.85 5.85 -17.34
C GLN A 335 -3.80 5.80 -18.85
N ALA A 336 -4.95 5.59 -19.48
CA ALA A 336 -5.09 5.68 -20.93
C ALA A 336 -4.93 7.13 -21.43
N PRO A 337 -4.58 7.32 -22.72
CA PRO A 337 -4.58 8.64 -23.35
C PRO A 337 -5.90 9.39 -23.14
N ALA A 338 -5.81 10.71 -22.93
CA ALA A 338 -6.96 11.54 -22.57
C ALA A 338 -8.05 11.62 -23.66
N ASP A 339 -7.69 11.36 -24.90
CA ASP A 339 -8.60 11.30 -26.06
C ASP A 339 -9.36 9.97 -26.17
N LEU A 340 -9.09 9.02 -25.28
CA LEU A 340 -9.79 7.72 -25.19
C LEU A 340 -10.60 7.66 -23.89
N PRO A 341 -11.84 8.17 -23.85
CA PRO A 341 -12.69 8.10 -22.68
C PRO A 341 -13.20 6.67 -22.47
N ALA A 342 -13.11 6.19 -21.24
CA ALA A 342 -13.68 4.89 -20.87
C ALA A 342 -15.22 4.95 -20.90
N PRO A 343 -15.90 3.91 -21.39
CA PRO A 343 -17.36 3.81 -21.30
C PRO A 343 -17.84 3.83 -19.84
N PRO A 344 -19.11 4.16 -19.59
CA PRO A 344 -19.73 3.99 -18.28
C PRO A 344 -19.48 2.57 -17.73
N ASP A 345 -19.30 2.46 -16.41
CA ASP A 345 -19.03 1.19 -15.71
C ASP A 345 -17.81 0.41 -16.19
N CYS A 346 -16.90 1.08 -16.92
CA CYS A 346 -15.61 0.54 -17.33
C CYS A 346 -14.46 1.36 -16.76
N ARG A 347 -13.27 0.74 -16.75
CA ARG A 347 -11.99 1.44 -16.57
C ARG A 347 -11.03 1.03 -17.68
N TYR A 348 -10.22 1.98 -18.12
CA TYR A 348 -9.12 1.72 -19.04
C TYR A 348 -7.81 1.68 -18.30
N THR A 349 -6.99 0.68 -18.58
CA THR A 349 -5.56 0.73 -18.32
C THR A 349 -4.80 0.61 -19.65
N TRP A 350 -3.70 1.32 -19.75
CA TRP A 350 -2.90 1.44 -20.93
C TRP A 350 -1.45 1.00 -20.68
N ASN A 351 -0.94 0.12 -21.53
CA ASN A 351 0.47 -0.23 -21.50
C ASN A 351 1.22 0.57 -22.60
N PRO A 352 1.98 1.62 -22.23
CA PRO A 352 2.65 2.49 -23.18
C PRO A 352 3.78 1.78 -23.97
N LYS A 353 4.38 0.71 -23.37
CA LYS A 353 5.45 -0.06 -24.01
C LYS A 353 4.93 -0.92 -25.17
N THR A 354 3.73 -1.47 -25.03
CA THR A 354 3.15 -2.39 -26.02
C THR A 354 2.07 -1.74 -26.87
N GLY A 355 1.54 -0.57 -26.50
CA GLY A 355 0.42 0.06 -27.16
C GLY A 355 -0.89 -0.73 -26.99
N ARG A 356 -1.05 -1.43 -25.85
CA ARG A 356 -2.25 -2.20 -25.54
C ARG A 356 -3.19 -1.41 -24.64
N LEU A 357 -4.46 -1.39 -25.02
CA LEU A 357 -5.54 -0.89 -24.19
C LEU A 357 -6.27 -2.07 -23.55
N TYR A 358 -6.51 -1.98 -22.26
CA TYR A 358 -7.27 -2.98 -21.51
C TYR A 358 -8.55 -2.35 -20.98
N VAL A 359 -9.68 -2.96 -21.32
CA VAL A 359 -11.02 -2.54 -20.90
C VAL A 359 -11.49 -3.43 -19.76
N HIS A 360 -11.54 -2.90 -18.57
CA HIS A 360 -12.01 -3.61 -17.38
C HIS A 360 -13.51 -3.35 -17.19
N LEU A 361 -14.31 -4.40 -17.21
CA LEU A 361 -15.77 -4.33 -17.15
C LEU A 361 -16.23 -4.40 -15.68
N PHE A 362 -16.63 -3.28 -15.11
CA PHE A 362 -17.16 -3.20 -13.74
C PHE A 362 -18.64 -3.59 -13.68
N ALA A 363 -19.37 -3.41 -14.79
CA ALA A 363 -20.66 -4.02 -15.06
C ALA A 363 -20.64 -4.67 -16.45
N TRP A 364 -21.48 -5.69 -16.65
CA TRP A 364 -21.54 -6.41 -17.92
C TRP A 364 -22.50 -5.69 -18.87
N PRO A 365 -22.02 -5.18 -20.05
CA PRO A 365 -22.88 -4.51 -21.01
C PRO A 365 -23.73 -5.52 -21.81
N PHE A 366 -24.88 -5.05 -22.31
CA PHE A 366 -25.77 -5.90 -23.11
C PHE A 366 -25.33 -5.92 -24.57
N ARG A 367 -24.81 -7.06 -25.05
CA ARG A 367 -24.42 -7.38 -26.43
C ARG A 367 -23.35 -6.51 -27.09
N HIS A 368 -23.27 -5.23 -26.78
CA HIS A 368 -22.35 -4.31 -27.42
C HIS A 368 -21.60 -3.47 -26.40
N LEU A 369 -20.34 -3.22 -26.70
CA LEU A 369 -19.50 -2.28 -25.95
C LEU A 369 -18.96 -1.26 -26.96
N PHE A 370 -19.22 0.02 -26.69
CA PHE A 370 -18.82 1.13 -27.54
C PHE A 370 -17.54 1.76 -26.99
N LEU A 371 -16.50 1.84 -27.84
CA LEU A 371 -15.20 2.41 -27.51
C LEU A 371 -14.99 3.68 -28.31
N ASP A 372 -15.37 4.82 -27.76
CA ASP A 372 -15.27 6.12 -28.40
C ASP A 372 -13.82 6.47 -28.80
N GLY A 373 -13.64 7.11 -29.95
CA GLY A 373 -12.34 7.48 -30.50
C GLY A 373 -11.54 6.35 -31.15
N LEU A 374 -12.09 5.11 -31.20
CA LEU A 374 -11.38 3.91 -31.69
C LEU A 374 -11.92 3.35 -33.02
N ALA A 375 -12.88 4.00 -33.69
CA ALA A 375 -13.34 3.57 -35.00
C ALA A 375 -12.17 3.43 -36.00
N GLY A 376 -12.06 2.27 -36.62
CA GLY A 376 -10.99 1.94 -37.56
C GLY A 376 -9.60 1.74 -36.98
N LYS A 377 -9.43 2.00 -35.67
CA LYS A 377 -8.13 1.87 -34.97
C LYS A 377 -7.94 0.54 -34.26
N VAL A 378 -8.96 -0.28 -34.07
CA VAL A 378 -8.86 -1.61 -33.47
C VAL A 378 -8.42 -2.62 -34.53
N ALA A 379 -7.29 -3.31 -34.26
CA ALA A 379 -6.81 -4.39 -35.13
C ALA A 379 -7.42 -5.75 -34.70
N TYR A 380 -7.54 -5.96 -33.38
CA TYR A 380 -8.03 -7.20 -32.77
C TYR A 380 -8.44 -6.94 -31.33
N ALA A 381 -9.36 -7.73 -30.78
CA ALA A 381 -9.72 -7.71 -29.38
C ALA A 381 -9.97 -9.14 -28.88
N GLN A 382 -9.63 -9.39 -27.59
CA GLN A 382 -9.82 -10.69 -26.96
C GLN A 382 -10.11 -10.54 -25.46
N PHE A 383 -10.82 -11.50 -24.88
CA PHE A 383 -10.89 -11.63 -23.43
C PHE A 383 -9.58 -12.14 -22.86
N LEU A 384 -9.15 -11.60 -21.70
CA LEU A 384 -7.88 -12.02 -21.07
C LEU A 384 -7.98 -13.37 -20.35
N HIS A 385 -9.14 -13.72 -19.82
CA HIS A 385 -9.29 -14.91 -18.98
C HIS A 385 -9.19 -16.22 -19.76
N ASP A 386 -9.53 -16.23 -21.04
CA ASP A 386 -9.52 -17.43 -21.88
C ASP A 386 -8.88 -17.23 -23.27
N GLY A 387 -8.53 -15.98 -23.63
CA GLY A 387 -7.94 -15.63 -24.92
C GLY A 387 -8.93 -15.65 -26.09
N SER A 388 -10.24 -15.80 -25.83
CA SER A 388 -11.24 -15.84 -26.90
C SER A 388 -11.39 -14.48 -27.60
N GLU A 389 -11.61 -14.51 -28.92
CA GLU A 389 -11.82 -13.31 -29.74
C GLU A 389 -13.06 -12.55 -29.28
N VAL A 390 -12.94 -11.23 -29.23
CA VAL A 390 -14.06 -10.29 -29.15
C VAL A 390 -14.20 -9.60 -30.52
N ARG A 391 -15.24 -9.92 -31.27
CA ARG A 391 -15.39 -9.43 -32.63
C ARG A 391 -15.73 -7.95 -32.68
N LEU A 392 -15.20 -7.27 -33.68
CA LEU A 392 -15.73 -5.98 -34.10
C LEU A 392 -17.13 -6.21 -34.67
N GLY A 393 -18.11 -5.52 -34.13
CA GLY A 393 -19.51 -5.60 -34.52
C GLY A 393 -19.87 -4.45 -35.44
N GLU A 394 -20.89 -4.67 -36.26
CA GLU A 394 -21.66 -3.61 -36.93
C GLU A 394 -22.86 -3.31 -36.01
N TYR A 395 -23.13 -2.06 -35.77
CA TYR A 395 -24.29 -1.60 -35.00
C TYR A 395 -25.11 -0.66 -35.90
N GLU A 396 -26.26 -1.13 -36.31
CA GLU A 396 -27.26 -0.28 -36.96
C GLU A 396 -28.25 0.22 -35.92
N GLU A 397 -28.26 1.51 -35.72
CA GLU A 397 -29.21 2.18 -34.86
C GLU A 397 -30.54 2.30 -35.57
N ALA A 398 -31.52 1.48 -35.16
CA ALA A 398 -32.87 1.57 -35.67
C ALA A 398 -33.57 2.77 -35.04
N GLY A 399 -33.71 3.88 -35.80
CA GLY A 399 -34.49 5.02 -35.34
C GLY A 399 -33.93 6.38 -35.79
N HIS A 400 -34.65 7.45 -35.40
CA HIS A 400 -34.36 8.82 -35.84
C HIS A 400 -33.41 9.57 -34.86
N TYR A 401 -32.87 8.91 -33.85
CA TYR A 401 -32.07 9.54 -32.78
C TYR A 401 -30.77 8.76 -32.55
N PRO A 402 -29.75 8.98 -33.39
CA PRO A 402 -28.47 8.29 -33.23
C PRO A 402 -27.81 8.68 -31.88
N THR A 403 -27.44 7.67 -31.11
CA THR A 403 -26.77 7.81 -29.79
C THR A 403 -25.32 7.38 -29.81
N VAL A 404 -24.94 6.58 -30.82
CA VAL A 404 -23.56 6.09 -31.00
C VAL A 404 -22.73 7.12 -31.73
N ARG A 405 -21.55 7.41 -31.22
CA ARG A 405 -20.60 8.33 -31.86
C ARG A 405 -20.04 7.69 -33.14
N ALA A 406 -19.90 8.50 -34.22
CA ALA A 406 -19.33 8.03 -35.48
C ALA A 406 -17.86 7.56 -35.36
N ASP A 407 -17.13 8.02 -34.32
CA ASP A 407 -15.75 7.63 -34.05
C ASP A 407 -15.65 6.43 -33.09
N ALA A 408 -16.75 5.79 -32.70
CA ALA A 408 -16.75 4.64 -31.81
C ALA A 408 -16.46 3.33 -32.54
N ALA A 409 -15.57 2.50 -32.00
CA ALA A 409 -15.49 1.09 -32.34
C ALA A 409 -16.55 0.31 -31.58
N VAL A 410 -17.21 -0.64 -32.19
CA VAL A 410 -18.22 -1.49 -31.57
C VAL A 410 -17.64 -2.89 -31.35
N LEU A 411 -17.67 -3.36 -30.13
CA LEU A 411 -17.31 -4.74 -29.77
C LEU A 411 -18.59 -5.55 -29.52
N ALA A 412 -18.74 -6.68 -30.24
CA ALA A 412 -19.82 -7.63 -29.97
C ALA A 412 -19.42 -8.58 -28.83
N ILE A 413 -20.17 -8.57 -27.75
CA ILE A 413 -19.90 -9.38 -26.55
C ILE A 413 -21.04 -10.37 -26.29
N PRO A 414 -20.77 -11.52 -25.64
CA PRO A 414 -21.82 -12.45 -25.23
C PRO A 414 -22.87 -11.79 -24.35
N VAL A 415 -24.11 -12.34 -24.39
CA VAL A 415 -25.23 -11.82 -23.58
C VAL A 415 -24.96 -12.02 -22.08
N GLN A 416 -24.33 -13.14 -21.73
CA GLN A 416 -24.01 -13.47 -20.33
C GLN A 416 -22.53 -13.21 -20.03
N PRO A 417 -22.20 -12.69 -18.83
CA PRO A 417 -20.82 -12.56 -18.40
C PRO A 417 -20.16 -13.94 -18.23
N PRO A 418 -18.83 -14.03 -18.33
CA PRO A 418 -18.10 -15.25 -18.07
C PRO A 418 -18.30 -15.69 -16.61
N VAL A 419 -18.60 -16.98 -16.42
CA VAL A 419 -18.90 -17.53 -15.10
C VAL A 419 -17.64 -17.57 -14.24
N GLY A 420 -17.72 -17.06 -13.01
CA GLY A 420 -16.63 -17.10 -12.04
C GLY A 420 -15.47 -16.13 -12.31
N VAL A 421 -15.61 -15.22 -13.28
CA VAL A 421 -14.60 -14.19 -13.58
C VAL A 421 -15.02 -12.85 -12.99
N GLU A 422 -14.36 -12.46 -11.91
CA GLU A 422 -14.49 -11.10 -11.36
C GLU A 422 -13.86 -10.09 -12.33
N VAL A 423 -14.50 -8.95 -12.54
CA VAL A 423 -14.00 -7.85 -13.39
C VAL A 423 -13.37 -8.39 -14.69
N PRO A 424 -14.16 -8.90 -15.64
CA PRO A 424 -13.64 -9.38 -16.94
C PRO A 424 -12.88 -8.28 -17.67
N VAL A 425 -11.83 -8.65 -18.40
CA VAL A 425 -10.97 -7.69 -19.11
C VAL A 425 -10.91 -8.05 -20.58
N ILE A 426 -11.11 -7.04 -21.44
CA ILE A 426 -10.88 -7.14 -22.88
C ILE A 426 -9.54 -6.45 -23.20
N GLU A 427 -8.63 -7.18 -23.80
CA GLU A 427 -7.40 -6.63 -24.39
C GLU A 427 -7.70 -6.16 -25.82
N VAL A 428 -7.42 -4.88 -26.08
CA VAL A 428 -7.63 -4.25 -27.38
C VAL A 428 -6.29 -3.91 -28.01
N PHE A 429 -6.07 -4.42 -29.20
CA PHE A 429 -4.88 -4.20 -30.03
C PHE A 429 -5.13 -2.97 -30.91
N VAL A 430 -4.61 -1.83 -30.44
CA VAL A 430 -4.77 -0.56 -31.18
C VAL A 430 -3.73 -0.50 -32.30
N ARG A 431 -4.18 -0.14 -33.51
CA ARG A 431 -3.28 0.13 -34.64
C ARG A 431 -2.45 1.36 -34.36
N ARG A 432 -1.15 1.28 -34.67
CA ARG A 432 -0.21 2.41 -34.58
C ARG A 432 -0.39 3.38 -35.71
#